data_bc86291677c82877663ab11afc9fbf2b
#
_entry.id   bc86291677c82877663ab11afc9fbf2b
#
_cell.length_a   1.000
_cell.length_b   1.000
_cell.length_c   1.000
_cell.angle_alpha   90.00
_cell.angle_beta   90.00
_cell.angle_gamma   90.00
#
_symmetry.space_group_name_H-M   'P 1'
#
loop_
_entity.id
_entity.type
_entity.pdbx_description
1 polymer ?
#
loop_
_entity_poly.entity_id
_entity_poly.type
_entity_poly.pdbx_seq_one_letter_code
_entity_poly.pdbx_strand_id
1 'polypeptide(L)'
;MPERELTFSQAVREALAEEMRRDARVCIIGEDVAEAGTPFKVLSGLVEEFGAGRVVDTPISEAGFTGVAVGAAMTGLRPVVDIMFGDFITLTMDQMVNQAAKVHYMSGGHWKVPMVMRTTLGATRRSAAQHSQSLHAWFSHVPGLKVVLPSTPFDAKGLLKTAIRDENPVVFFEDKMMYKLKGPVPEGDYTIPLGVADVKRAGDDITLVATSSMVQVALGAAILLEKEGISAEVVDPRTTWPLDEKTLIDSAKKTSRVIVLDEGYGRYGVTSELAAVIAEGAFYDLDAPVKRMGAMHVPIPFSPPLEDATVPTEETVADAAKSMCKR
;
A
#
# COMPACT_ATOMS: atom_id res chain seq x y z
N MET A 1 -4.42 26.93 -5.01
CA MET A 1 -3.72 27.06 -3.70
C MET A 1 -2.25 26.81 -3.96
N PRO A 2 -1.28 27.44 -3.28
CA PRO A 2 0.10 27.09 -3.49
C PRO A 2 0.30 25.61 -3.17
N GLU A 3 0.87 24.87 -4.11
CA GLU A 3 1.25 23.48 -3.89
C GLU A 3 2.44 23.46 -2.94
N ARG A 4 2.21 23.02 -1.71
CA ARG A 4 3.30 22.74 -0.77
C ARG A 4 3.80 21.33 -0.99
N GLU A 5 5.08 21.12 -0.84
CA GLU A 5 5.68 19.79 -0.87
C GLU A 5 5.80 19.22 0.56
N LEU A 6 5.39 17.96 0.72
CA LEU A 6 5.65 17.16 1.91
C LEU A 6 6.40 15.88 1.53
N THR A 7 7.16 15.34 2.48
CA THR A 7 7.61 13.97 2.36
C THR A 7 6.44 13.01 2.61
N PHE A 8 6.53 11.78 2.13
CA PHE A 8 5.53 10.75 2.37
C PHE A 8 5.28 10.55 3.88
N SER A 9 6.35 10.47 4.70
CA SER A 9 6.22 10.36 6.15
C SER A 9 5.54 11.57 6.80
N GLN A 10 5.79 12.79 6.30
CA GLN A 10 5.11 13.99 6.77
C GLN A 10 3.62 13.97 6.41
N ALA A 11 3.27 13.48 5.21
CA ALA A 11 1.88 13.35 4.76
C ALA A 11 1.10 12.33 5.61
N VAL A 12 1.70 11.19 5.93
CA VAL A 12 1.11 10.19 6.86
C VAL A 12 0.89 10.81 8.24
N ARG A 13 1.92 11.44 8.82
CA ARG A 13 1.81 12.09 10.13
C ARG A 13 0.73 13.17 10.15
N GLU A 14 0.65 13.99 9.11
CA GLU A 14 -0.38 15.02 9.01
C GLU A 14 -1.78 14.43 8.92
N ALA A 15 -1.98 13.35 8.15
CA ALA A 15 -3.25 12.64 8.10
C ALA A 15 -3.69 12.17 9.48
N LEU A 16 -2.79 11.55 10.25
CA LEU A 16 -3.06 11.09 11.61
C LEU A 16 -3.40 12.25 12.53
N ALA A 17 -2.60 13.32 12.54
CA ALA A 17 -2.85 14.49 13.39
C ALA A 17 -4.19 15.14 13.08
N GLU A 18 -4.54 15.33 11.79
CA GLU A 18 -5.82 15.89 11.38
C GLU A 18 -6.99 15.00 11.82
N GLU A 19 -6.91 13.68 11.64
CA GLU A 19 -7.98 12.78 12.08
C GLU A 19 -8.09 12.68 13.60
N MET A 20 -7.00 12.71 14.33
CA MET A 20 -7.00 12.78 15.80
C MET A 20 -7.59 14.08 16.34
N ARG A 21 -7.36 15.22 15.67
CA ARG A 21 -8.02 16.50 16.02
C ARG A 21 -9.51 16.46 15.71
N ARG A 22 -9.89 15.85 14.58
CA ARG A 22 -11.28 15.76 14.11
C ARG A 22 -12.14 14.85 14.99
N ASP A 23 -11.59 13.73 15.47
CA ASP A 23 -12.33 12.70 16.19
C ASP A 23 -11.55 12.22 17.43
N ALA A 24 -12.10 12.48 18.62
CA ALA A 24 -11.48 12.08 19.87
C ALA A 24 -11.37 10.56 20.07
N ARG A 25 -12.08 9.76 19.29
CA ARG A 25 -12.03 8.30 19.32
C ARG A 25 -10.82 7.73 18.61
N VAL A 26 -10.14 8.49 17.74
CA VAL A 26 -8.94 8.05 17.03
C VAL A 26 -7.77 7.99 18.01
N CYS A 27 -7.13 6.85 18.11
CA CYS A 27 -5.92 6.63 18.94
C CYS A 27 -4.92 5.79 18.19
N ILE A 28 -3.65 5.89 18.57
CA ILE A 28 -2.54 5.12 18.00
C ILE A 28 -2.04 4.15 19.07
N ILE A 29 -1.85 2.89 18.71
CA ILE A 29 -1.40 1.82 19.60
C ILE A 29 -0.30 1.03 18.90
N GLY A 30 0.83 0.82 19.55
CA GLY A 30 1.93 0.03 19.01
C GLY A 30 3.21 0.14 19.83
N GLU A 31 4.26 -0.46 19.35
CA GLU A 31 5.57 -0.43 19.96
C GLU A 31 6.32 0.84 19.55
N ASP A 32 6.95 1.52 20.51
CA ASP A 32 7.77 2.72 20.29
C ASP A 32 7.04 3.84 19.48
N VAL A 33 5.72 3.91 19.59
CA VAL A 33 4.90 4.87 18.85
C VAL A 33 4.87 6.27 19.48
N ALA A 34 5.04 6.36 20.81
CA ALA A 34 5.00 7.60 21.56
C ALA A 34 6.33 8.37 21.48
N GLU A 35 7.22 8.23 22.47
CA GLU A 35 8.47 9.01 22.54
C GLU A 35 9.41 8.74 21.34
N ALA A 36 9.53 7.49 20.92
CA ALA A 36 10.37 7.13 19.80
C ALA A 36 9.79 7.55 18.45
N GLY A 37 8.46 7.65 18.32
CA GLY A 37 7.78 8.02 17.08
C GLY A 37 7.99 7.03 15.94
N THR A 38 8.14 5.76 16.27
CA THR A 38 8.54 4.62 15.41
C THR A 38 10.02 4.64 14.98
N PRO A 39 10.59 3.51 14.48
CA PRO A 39 11.94 3.47 13.92
C PRO A 39 12.17 4.46 12.76
N PHE A 40 11.09 4.79 12.04
CA PHE A 40 11.12 5.69 10.89
C PHE A 40 10.76 7.14 11.22
N LYS A 41 10.49 7.45 12.50
CA LYS A 41 10.11 8.77 12.99
C LYS A 41 8.83 9.36 12.35
N VAL A 42 7.96 8.49 11.85
CA VAL A 42 6.72 8.91 11.18
C VAL A 42 5.75 9.56 12.18
N LEU A 43 5.70 9.07 13.42
CA LEU A 43 4.76 9.51 14.46
C LEU A 43 5.33 10.58 15.40
N SER A 44 6.56 11.07 15.17
CA SER A 44 7.21 12.08 16.04
C SER A 44 6.33 13.31 16.22
N GLY A 45 6.19 13.77 17.48
CA GLY A 45 5.40 14.94 17.87
C GLY A 45 3.92 14.65 18.16
N LEU A 46 3.41 13.45 17.87
CA LEU A 46 2.00 13.15 18.12
C LEU A 46 1.69 12.93 19.60
N VAL A 47 2.60 12.33 20.37
CA VAL A 47 2.38 12.15 21.80
C VAL A 47 2.39 13.48 22.56
N GLU A 48 3.20 14.43 22.14
CA GLU A 48 3.26 15.79 22.72
C GLU A 48 1.96 16.56 22.48
N GLU A 49 1.31 16.34 21.33
CA GLU A 49 0.05 17.01 21.01
C GLU A 49 -1.16 16.31 21.62
N PHE A 50 -1.22 14.97 21.58
CA PHE A 50 -2.44 14.21 21.93
C PHE A 50 -2.37 13.48 23.26
N GLY A 51 -1.18 13.40 23.87
CA GLY A 51 -0.95 12.73 25.14
C GLY A 51 -0.87 11.21 25.04
N ALA A 52 -0.25 10.60 26.07
CA ALA A 52 -0.05 9.15 26.17
C ALA A 52 -1.35 8.32 26.27
N GLY A 53 -2.48 8.95 26.55
CA GLY A 53 -3.79 8.27 26.52
C GLY A 53 -4.34 8.03 25.11
N ARG A 54 -3.77 8.69 24.09
CA ARG A 54 -4.16 8.55 22.69
C ARG A 54 -3.03 8.09 21.77
N VAL A 55 -1.79 8.20 22.20
CA VAL A 55 -0.61 7.61 21.54
C VAL A 55 0.03 6.68 22.55
N VAL A 56 -0.27 5.39 22.44
CA VAL A 56 -0.07 4.40 23.49
C VAL A 56 1.07 3.46 23.11
N ASP A 57 2.19 3.54 23.83
CA ASP A 57 3.25 2.55 23.74
C ASP A 57 2.82 1.25 24.40
N THR A 58 3.14 0.14 23.77
CA THR A 58 2.86 -1.21 24.26
C THR A 58 4.14 -2.00 24.50
N PRO A 59 4.11 -3.05 25.34
CA PRO A 59 5.13 -4.09 25.28
C PRO A 59 5.17 -4.75 23.89
N ILE A 60 6.30 -5.39 23.55
CA ILE A 60 6.45 -6.17 22.32
C ILE A 60 5.52 -7.37 22.38
N SER A 61 4.34 -7.24 21.77
CA SER A 61 3.32 -8.28 21.69
C SER A 61 2.28 -7.93 20.62
N GLU A 62 2.62 -8.07 19.35
CA GLU A 62 1.79 -7.66 18.22
C GLU A 62 0.41 -8.36 18.23
N ALA A 63 0.36 -9.63 18.59
CA ALA A 63 -0.90 -10.35 18.79
C ALA A 63 -1.74 -9.72 19.92
N GLY A 64 -1.08 -9.36 21.03
CA GLY A 64 -1.75 -8.80 22.21
C GLY A 64 -2.37 -7.44 21.94
N PHE A 65 -1.58 -6.46 21.50
CA PHE A 65 -2.11 -5.11 21.29
C PHE A 65 -3.03 -5.00 20.06
N THR A 66 -2.84 -5.85 19.03
CA THR A 66 -3.82 -5.92 17.94
C THR A 66 -5.17 -6.45 18.43
N GLY A 67 -5.17 -7.47 19.31
CA GLY A 67 -6.39 -7.96 19.94
C GLY A 67 -7.08 -6.90 20.80
N VAL A 68 -6.32 -6.12 21.57
CA VAL A 68 -6.84 -4.95 22.32
C VAL A 68 -7.47 -3.94 21.38
N ALA A 69 -6.83 -3.64 20.24
CA ALA A 69 -7.36 -2.70 19.25
C ALA A 69 -8.66 -3.19 18.61
N VAL A 70 -8.79 -4.49 18.30
CA VAL A 70 -10.05 -5.07 17.81
C VAL A 70 -11.17 -4.86 18.83
N GLY A 71 -10.94 -5.18 20.11
CA GLY A 71 -11.92 -4.96 21.19
C GLY A 71 -12.25 -3.48 21.40
N ALA A 72 -11.25 -2.61 21.33
CA ALA A 72 -11.44 -1.15 21.43
C ALA A 72 -12.29 -0.60 20.27
N ALA A 73 -12.06 -1.08 19.06
CA ALA A 73 -12.86 -0.71 17.89
C ALA A 73 -14.32 -1.16 18.05
N MET A 74 -14.57 -2.38 18.53
CA MET A 74 -15.92 -2.89 18.80
C MET A 74 -16.65 -2.08 19.87
N THR A 75 -15.92 -1.43 20.79
CA THR A 75 -16.50 -0.60 21.85
C THR A 75 -16.56 0.90 21.51
N GLY A 76 -16.24 1.28 20.29
CA GLY A 76 -16.47 2.62 19.75
C GLY A 76 -15.25 3.50 19.55
N LEU A 77 -14.03 3.03 19.83
CA LEU A 77 -12.80 3.72 19.44
C LEU A 77 -12.48 3.49 17.93
N ARG A 78 -11.53 4.26 17.42
CA ARG A 78 -10.97 4.13 16.09
C ARG A 78 -9.45 3.97 16.18
N PRO A 79 -8.96 2.79 16.56
CA PRO A 79 -7.55 2.57 16.74
C PRO A 79 -6.81 2.48 15.41
N VAL A 80 -5.66 3.14 15.37
CA VAL A 80 -4.62 2.93 14.36
C VAL A 80 -3.53 2.10 15.02
N VAL A 81 -3.43 0.85 14.62
CA VAL A 81 -2.40 -0.08 15.11
C VAL A 81 -1.16 0.08 14.25
N ASP A 82 -0.03 0.36 14.89
CA ASP A 82 1.25 0.45 14.21
C ASP A 82 2.05 -0.85 14.40
N ILE A 83 2.30 -1.55 13.31
CA ILE A 83 3.19 -2.71 13.27
C ILE A 83 4.49 -2.26 12.63
N MET A 84 5.56 -2.28 13.39
CA MET A 84 6.85 -1.69 13.07
C MET A 84 7.41 -2.12 11.70
N PHE A 85 7.33 -3.42 11.39
CA PHE A 85 7.70 -4.01 10.10
C PHE A 85 6.61 -4.95 9.60
N GLY A 86 6.38 -4.97 8.29
CA GLY A 86 5.38 -5.83 7.66
C GLY A 86 5.61 -7.33 7.88
N ASP A 87 6.84 -7.71 8.18
CA ASP A 87 7.19 -9.08 8.55
C ASP A 87 6.48 -9.53 9.83
N PHE A 88 6.29 -8.61 10.79
CA PHE A 88 5.67 -8.90 12.09
C PHE A 88 4.14 -8.92 12.05
N ILE A 89 3.54 -8.49 10.93
CA ILE A 89 2.10 -8.63 10.71
C ILE A 89 1.65 -10.11 10.79
N THR A 90 2.57 -11.04 10.57
CA THR A 90 2.33 -12.47 10.72
C THR A 90 1.92 -12.86 12.14
N LEU A 91 2.35 -12.12 13.16
CA LEU A 91 1.96 -12.32 14.56
C LEU A 91 0.52 -11.85 14.84
N THR A 92 -0.06 -11.05 13.97
CA THR A 92 -1.41 -10.48 14.14
C THR A 92 -2.49 -11.22 13.36
N MET A 93 -2.13 -12.32 12.69
CA MET A 93 -3.00 -12.98 11.71
C MET A 93 -4.33 -13.43 12.32
N ASP A 94 -4.36 -14.03 13.51
CA ASP A 94 -5.62 -14.44 14.12
C ASP A 94 -6.53 -13.24 14.40
N GLN A 95 -5.99 -12.18 14.99
CA GLN A 95 -6.73 -10.98 15.35
C GLN A 95 -7.32 -10.27 14.13
N MET A 96 -6.56 -10.24 13.05
CA MET A 96 -7.01 -9.60 11.80
C MET A 96 -7.94 -10.51 10.99
N VAL A 97 -7.53 -11.78 10.77
CA VAL A 97 -8.22 -12.68 9.83
C VAL A 97 -9.45 -13.31 10.48
N ASN A 98 -9.37 -13.78 11.73
CA ASN A 98 -10.47 -14.48 12.38
C ASN A 98 -11.37 -13.55 13.20
N GLN A 99 -10.84 -12.42 13.71
CA GLN A 99 -11.62 -11.50 14.53
C GLN A 99 -12.05 -10.27 13.72
N ALA A 100 -11.14 -9.34 13.42
CA ALA A 100 -11.49 -8.07 12.77
C ALA A 100 -12.28 -8.26 11.46
N ALA A 101 -11.81 -9.15 10.59
CA ALA A 101 -12.43 -9.41 9.29
C ALA A 101 -13.81 -10.10 9.36
N LYS A 102 -14.12 -10.79 10.45
CA LYS A 102 -15.31 -11.68 10.52
C LYS A 102 -16.40 -11.20 11.45
N VAL A 103 -16.06 -10.43 12.48
CA VAL A 103 -17.00 -10.02 13.54
C VAL A 103 -18.25 -9.34 12.97
N HIS A 104 -18.08 -8.43 12.00
CA HIS A 104 -19.23 -7.75 11.39
C HIS A 104 -20.22 -8.73 10.74
N TYR A 105 -19.71 -9.67 9.94
CA TYR A 105 -20.53 -10.69 9.30
C TYR A 105 -21.15 -11.64 10.34
N MET A 106 -20.36 -12.18 11.27
CA MET A 106 -20.81 -13.15 12.27
C MET A 106 -21.85 -12.58 13.23
N SER A 107 -21.82 -11.28 13.49
CA SER A 107 -22.80 -10.61 14.35
C SER A 107 -24.06 -10.16 13.61
N GLY A 108 -24.21 -10.49 12.32
CA GLY A 108 -25.32 -10.00 11.53
C GLY A 108 -25.33 -8.47 11.35
N GLY A 109 -24.14 -7.83 11.33
CA GLY A 109 -23.98 -6.40 11.15
C GLY A 109 -24.04 -5.57 12.45
N HIS A 110 -24.26 -6.20 13.61
CA HIS A 110 -24.33 -5.48 14.89
C HIS A 110 -22.99 -4.86 15.31
N TRP A 111 -21.88 -5.59 15.12
CA TRP A 111 -20.57 -5.14 15.50
C TRP A 111 -19.81 -4.62 14.28
N LYS A 112 -19.11 -3.51 14.47
CA LYS A 112 -18.18 -2.95 13.51
C LYS A 112 -16.78 -2.97 14.10
N VAL A 113 -15.76 -2.99 13.23
CA VAL A 113 -14.35 -2.94 13.64
C VAL A 113 -13.65 -1.83 12.86
N PRO A 114 -13.95 -0.55 13.16
CA PRO A 114 -13.35 0.61 12.49
C PRO A 114 -11.91 0.81 12.97
N MET A 115 -10.99 0.02 12.45
CA MET A 115 -9.57 0.09 12.79
C MET A 115 -8.70 0.14 11.54
N VAL A 116 -7.54 0.76 11.66
CA VAL A 116 -6.49 0.71 10.66
C VAL A 116 -5.30 -0.03 11.26
N MET A 117 -4.81 -1.04 10.56
CA MET A 117 -3.48 -1.59 10.80
C MET A 117 -2.52 -0.99 9.78
N ARG A 118 -1.61 -0.12 10.22
CA ARG A 118 -0.55 0.39 9.38
C ARG A 118 0.75 -0.37 9.63
N THR A 119 1.47 -0.63 8.57
CA THR A 119 2.78 -1.30 8.65
C THR A 119 3.62 -0.97 7.43
N THR A 120 4.90 -1.32 7.50
CA THR A 120 5.81 -1.13 6.36
C THR A 120 5.85 -2.37 5.47
N LEU A 121 6.29 -2.19 4.24
CA LEU A 121 6.68 -3.28 3.33
C LEU A 121 7.97 -2.89 2.59
N GLY A 122 8.48 -3.82 1.80
CA GLY A 122 9.47 -3.54 0.77
C GLY A 122 10.89 -3.96 1.12
N ALA A 123 11.65 -4.23 0.07
CA ALA A 123 13.08 -4.52 0.07
C ALA A 123 13.94 -3.24 -0.07
N THR A 124 15.15 -3.39 -0.55
CA THR A 124 16.13 -2.35 -0.92
C THR A 124 16.67 -1.46 0.20
N ARG A 125 16.22 -1.68 1.46
CA ARG A 125 16.74 -0.98 2.63
C ARG A 125 17.88 -1.71 3.36
N ARG A 126 18.34 -2.83 2.85
CA ARG A 126 19.41 -3.64 3.46
C ARG A 126 19.01 -4.16 4.86
N SER A 127 17.78 -4.64 4.97
CA SER A 127 17.22 -5.12 6.24
C SER A 127 17.09 -6.64 6.30
N ALA A 128 17.55 -7.35 5.27
CA ALA A 128 17.53 -8.82 5.16
C ALA A 128 16.13 -9.46 5.19
N ALA A 129 16.09 -10.78 5.27
CA ALA A 129 14.90 -11.59 4.98
C ALA A 129 13.69 -11.34 5.91
N GLN A 130 13.95 -11.00 7.18
CA GLN A 130 12.90 -10.86 8.20
C GLN A 130 12.41 -9.42 8.40
N HIS A 131 12.88 -8.46 7.56
CA HIS A 131 12.51 -7.04 7.64
C HIS A 131 12.28 -6.44 6.25
N SER A 132 12.07 -7.29 5.23
CA SER A 132 11.98 -6.84 3.83
C SER A 132 10.87 -7.52 3.04
N GLN A 133 9.97 -8.24 3.70
CA GLN A 133 8.88 -8.94 3.01
C GLN A 133 7.74 -7.98 2.64
N SER A 134 7.07 -8.29 1.52
CA SER A 134 5.87 -7.60 1.04
C SER A 134 4.70 -8.58 1.06
N LEU A 135 3.99 -8.65 2.21
CA LEU A 135 2.99 -9.68 2.52
C LEU A 135 1.54 -9.23 2.27
N HIS A 136 1.33 -8.09 1.63
CA HIS A 136 0.00 -7.49 1.40
C HIS A 136 -0.97 -8.40 0.63
N ALA A 137 -0.47 -9.30 -0.22
CA ALA A 137 -1.30 -10.27 -0.94
C ALA A 137 -2.07 -11.21 0.02
N TRP A 138 -1.51 -11.55 1.18
CA TRP A 138 -2.17 -12.40 2.16
C TRP A 138 -3.46 -11.76 2.71
N PHE A 139 -3.43 -10.45 2.94
CA PHE A 139 -4.56 -9.69 3.46
C PHE A 139 -5.60 -9.38 2.38
N SER A 140 -5.16 -9.22 1.14
CA SER A 140 -6.04 -9.04 -0.02
C SER A 140 -6.91 -10.29 -0.28
N HIS A 141 -6.42 -11.47 0.08
CA HIS A 141 -7.14 -12.73 -0.02
C HIS A 141 -8.24 -12.90 1.05
N VAL A 142 -8.24 -12.11 2.12
CA VAL A 142 -9.12 -12.29 3.27
C VAL A 142 -10.40 -11.46 3.13
N PRO A 143 -11.59 -12.10 2.91
CA PRO A 143 -12.87 -11.38 2.89
C PRO A 143 -13.12 -10.67 4.23
N GLY A 144 -13.48 -9.38 4.17
CA GLY A 144 -13.75 -8.53 5.32
C GLY A 144 -12.63 -7.56 5.66
N LEU A 145 -11.46 -7.67 5.04
CA LEU A 145 -10.39 -6.66 5.12
C LEU A 145 -10.39 -5.78 3.87
N LYS A 146 -9.91 -4.54 4.01
CA LYS A 146 -9.52 -3.67 2.90
C LYS A 146 -8.01 -3.50 2.93
N VAL A 147 -7.37 -3.37 1.75
CA VAL A 147 -5.91 -3.30 1.65
C VAL A 147 -5.50 -2.13 0.77
N VAL A 148 -4.69 -1.25 1.32
CA VAL A 148 -4.31 0.04 0.75
C VAL A 148 -2.80 0.14 0.61
N LEU A 149 -2.34 0.64 -0.55
CA LEU A 149 -0.93 0.73 -0.96
C LEU A 149 -0.66 2.08 -1.63
N PRO A 150 -0.56 3.19 -0.89
CA PRO A 150 -0.30 4.51 -1.47
C PRO A 150 1.06 4.56 -2.16
N SER A 151 1.16 5.35 -3.24
CA SER A 151 2.39 5.51 -4.03
C SER A 151 2.98 6.92 -4.00
N THR A 152 2.26 7.90 -3.45
CA THR A 152 2.68 9.31 -3.36
C THR A 152 2.32 9.91 -1.99
N PRO A 153 2.94 11.05 -1.59
CA PRO A 153 2.51 11.78 -0.39
C PRO A 153 1.03 12.21 -0.42
N PHE A 154 0.52 12.61 -1.60
CA PHE A 154 -0.89 12.93 -1.80
C PHE A 154 -1.80 11.73 -1.50
N ASP A 155 -1.47 10.57 -2.08
CA ASP A 155 -2.22 9.34 -1.87
C ASP A 155 -2.15 8.89 -0.41
N ALA A 156 -0.96 8.96 0.20
CA ALA A 156 -0.76 8.57 1.60
C ALA A 156 -1.68 9.35 2.55
N LYS A 157 -1.75 10.67 2.42
CA LYS A 157 -2.63 11.49 3.25
C LYS A 157 -4.11 11.19 2.98
N GLY A 158 -4.53 11.24 1.73
CA GLY A 158 -5.94 11.12 1.34
C GLY A 158 -6.53 9.73 1.64
N LEU A 159 -5.78 8.67 1.32
CA LEU A 159 -6.20 7.28 1.56
C LEU A 159 -6.19 6.93 3.05
N LEU A 160 -5.20 7.39 3.82
CA LEU A 160 -5.14 7.11 5.26
C LEU A 160 -6.31 7.76 6.00
N LYS A 161 -6.68 8.99 5.64
CA LYS A 161 -7.88 9.64 6.20
C LYS A 161 -9.15 8.86 5.88
N THR A 162 -9.29 8.37 4.63
CA THR A 162 -10.40 7.49 4.26
C THR A 162 -10.40 6.21 5.08
N ALA A 163 -9.24 5.57 5.24
CA ALA A 163 -9.09 4.34 6.01
C ALA A 163 -9.51 4.52 7.48
N ILE A 164 -9.10 5.64 8.12
CA ILE A 164 -9.47 5.94 9.51
C ILE A 164 -10.99 6.21 9.64
N ARG A 165 -11.62 6.77 8.60
CA ARG A 165 -13.06 7.05 8.58
C ARG A 165 -13.91 5.83 8.22
N ASP A 166 -13.33 4.76 7.71
CA ASP A 166 -14.04 3.54 7.33
C ASP A 166 -14.58 2.80 8.56
N GLU A 167 -15.70 2.12 8.40
CA GLU A 167 -16.34 1.32 9.46
C GLU A 167 -15.84 -0.13 9.49
N ASN A 168 -15.00 -0.52 8.53
CA ASN A 168 -14.41 -1.84 8.41
C ASN A 168 -12.90 -1.80 8.65
N PRO A 169 -12.26 -2.93 8.99
CA PRO A 169 -10.82 -2.97 9.18
C PRO A 169 -10.08 -2.76 7.86
N VAL A 170 -9.09 -1.88 7.91
CA VAL A 170 -8.22 -1.54 6.77
C VAL A 170 -6.78 -1.88 7.12
N VAL A 171 -6.08 -2.57 6.22
CA VAL A 171 -4.63 -2.77 6.31
C VAL A 171 -3.95 -1.79 5.35
N PHE A 172 -3.11 -0.93 5.89
CA PHE A 172 -2.47 0.18 5.21
C PHE A 172 -0.96 -0.06 5.14
N PHE A 173 -0.45 -0.37 3.96
CA PHE A 173 0.94 -0.70 3.75
C PHE A 173 1.72 0.50 3.22
N GLU A 174 2.84 0.81 3.86
CA GLU A 174 3.73 1.92 3.51
C GLU A 174 5.09 1.40 3.09
N ASP A 175 5.54 1.70 1.88
CA ASP A 175 6.88 1.30 1.49
C ASP A 175 7.94 2.13 2.22
N LYS A 176 8.89 1.46 2.84
CA LYS A 176 9.97 2.07 3.62
C LYS A 176 10.85 3.02 2.80
N MET A 177 11.03 2.74 1.53
CA MET A 177 11.85 3.57 0.65
C MET A 177 11.17 4.88 0.28
N MET A 178 9.83 4.91 0.31
CA MET A 178 9.06 6.10 -0.02
C MET A 178 8.99 7.14 1.10
N TYR A 179 9.37 6.84 2.34
CA TYR A 179 9.24 7.81 3.45
C TYR A 179 9.90 9.16 3.20
N LYS A 180 10.96 9.20 2.39
CA LYS A 180 11.64 10.44 1.98
C LYS A 180 11.16 11.00 0.63
N LEU A 181 10.30 10.29 -0.08
CA LEU A 181 9.72 10.76 -1.34
C LEU A 181 8.95 12.05 -1.08
N LYS A 182 9.27 13.08 -1.83
CA LYS A 182 8.57 14.36 -1.79
C LYS A 182 7.54 14.46 -2.91
N GLY A 183 6.47 15.16 -2.63
CA GLY A 183 5.45 15.46 -3.63
C GLY A 183 4.46 16.50 -3.16
N PRO A 184 3.62 17.02 -4.07
CA PRO A 184 2.61 18.01 -3.76
C PRO A 184 1.54 17.41 -2.85
N VAL A 185 1.20 18.12 -1.79
CA VAL A 185 0.10 17.79 -0.87
C VAL A 185 -0.70 19.05 -0.59
N PRO A 186 -1.96 19.13 -1.00
CA PRO A 186 -2.79 20.31 -0.76
C PRO A 186 -3.02 20.52 0.74
N GLU A 187 -3.19 21.78 1.10
CA GLU A 187 -3.67 22.15 2.43
C GLU A 187 -5.16 21.81 2.59
N GLY A 188 -5.56 21.55 3.83
CA GLY A 188 -6.96 21.32 4.17
C GLY A 188 -7.37 19.85 4.13
N ASP A 189 -8.66 19.65 4.35
CA ASP A 189 -9.26 18.32 4.45
C ASP A 189 -9.62 17.77 3.05
N TYR A 190 -8.99 16.67 2.69
CA TYR A 190 -9.38 15.87 1.52
C TYR A 190 -9.25 14.38 1.83
N THR A 191 -9.99 13.59 1.10
CA THR A 191 -9.97 12.12 1.16
C THR A 191 -9.90 11.56 -0.25
N ILE A 192 -9.37 10.36 -0.38
CA ILE A 192 -9.36 9.60 -1.63
C ILE A 192 -10.19 8.33 -1.41
N PRO A 193 -11.22 8.06 -2.21
CA PRO A 193 -12.02 6.84 -2.08
C PRO A 193 -11.16 5.59 -2.26
N LEU A 194 -11.42 4.55 -1.46
CA LEU A 194 -10.84 3.23 -1.68
C LEU A 194 -11.51 2.56 -2.88
N GLY A 195 -10.74 1.80 -3.66
CA GLY A 195 -11.24 1.14 -4.87
C GLY A 195 -11.34 2.07 -6.09
N VAL A 196 -10.57 3.16 -6.10
CA VAL A 196 -10.45 4.08 -7.23
C VAL A 196 -8.98 4.21 -7.62
N ALA A 197 -8.63 3.66 -8.77
CA ALA A 197 -7.29 3.73 -9.34
C ALA A 197 -6.96 5.15 -9.85
N ASP A 198 -5.68 5.39 -10.08
CA ASP A 198 -5.17 6.64 -10.63
C ASP A 198 -4.28 6.39 -11.85
N VAL A 199 -4.57 7.07 -12.94
CA VAL A 199 -3.70 7.09 -14.12
C VAL A 199 -2.61 8.14 -13.89
N LYS A 200 -1.48 7.71 -13.33
CA LYS A 200 -0.35 8.60 -13.00
C LYS A 200 0.33 9.20 -14.24
N ARG A 201 0.27 8.49 -15.36
CA ARG A 201 0.77 8.92 -16.65
C ARG A 201 -0.11 8.34 -17.76
N ALA A 202 -0.60 9.15 -18.66
CA ALA A 202 -1.27 8.68 -19.87
C ALA A 202 -0.24 8.15 -20.89
N GLY A 203 -0.64 7.14 -21.65
CA GLY A 203 0.16 6.52 -22.72
C GLY A 203 -0.69 5.64 -23.62
N ASP A 204 -0.20 5.28 -24.80
CA ASP A 204 -1.02 4.65 -25.84
C ASP A 204 -0.46 3.30 -26.35
N ASP A 205 0.81 2.94 -26.06
CA ASP A 205 1.46 1.75 -26.62
C ASP A 205 1.49 0.56 -25.66
N ILE A 206 1.57 0.80 -24.34
CA ILE A 206 1.64 -0.22 -23.31
C ILE A 206 1.16 0.34 -21.96
N THR A 207 0.46 -0.47 -21.17
CA THR A 207 0.09 -0.13 -19.79
C THR A 207 1.02 -0.81 -18.79
N LEU A 208 1.51 -0.04 -17.84
CA LEU A 208 2.24 -0.49 -16.65
C LEU A 208 1.32 -0.31 -15.44
N VAL A 209 0.74 -1.40 -14.94
CA VAL A 209 -0.04 -1.39 -13.69
C VAL A 209 0.91 -1.68 -12.55
N ALA A 210 1.04 -0.76 -11.60
CA ALA A 210 2.05 -0.87 -10.55
C ALA A 210 1.48 -0.53 -9.17
N THR A 211 1.94 -1.21 -8.13
CA THR A 211 1.53 -0.98 -6.74
C THR A 211 2.64 -0.31 -5.93
N SER A 212 2.26 0.55 -4.96
CA SER A 212 3.19 1.14 -3.99
C SER A 212 4.44 1.77 -4.63
N SER A 213 5.65 1.42 -4.18
CA SER A 213 6.93 1.91 -4.73
C SER A 213 7.15 1.54 -6.20
N MET A 214 6.55 0.46 -6.67
CA MET A 214 6.67 0.07 -8.07
C MET A 214 6.01 1.05 -9.04
N VAL A 215 5.14 1.93 -8.55
CA VAL A 215 4.62 3.07 -9.35
C VAL A 215 5.76 4.02 -9.73
N GLN A 216 6.69 4.30 -8.80
CA GLN A 216 7.85 5.15 -9.10
C GLN A 216 8.77 4.46 -10.11
N VAL A 217 8.99 3.15 -9.97
CA VAL A 217 9.74 2.34 -10.94
C VAL A 217 9.07 2.36 -12.32
N ALA A 218 7.74 2.22 -12.37
CA ALA A 218 6.99 2.27 -13.62
C ALA A 218 7.07 3.64 -14.30
N LEU A 219 7.02 4.74 -13.53
CA LEU A 219 7.20 6.10 -14.04
C LEU A 219 8.61 6.32 -14.59
N GLY A 220 9.65 5.83 -13.90
CA GLY A 220 11.03 5.85 -14.38
C GLY A 220 11.20 5.04 -15.67
N ALA A 221 10.64 3.83 -15.72
CA ALA A 221 10.63 3.00 -16.93
C ALA A 221 9.90 3.69 -18.11
N ALA A 222 8.78 4.37 -17.85
CA ALA A 222 8.05 5.13 -18.86
C ALA A 222 8.89 6.27 -19.47
N ILE A 223 9.73 6.94 -18.66
CA ILE A 223 10.68 7.95 -19.14
C ILE A 223 11.77 7.31 -20.04
N LEU A 224 12.24 6.11 -19.70
CA LEU A 224 13.20 5.38 -20.54
C LEU A 224 12.57 4.96 -21.87
N LEU A 225 11.31 4.50 -21.84
CA LEU A 225 10.54 4.10 -23.02
C LEU A 225 10.24 5.27 -23.96
N GLU A 226 9.91 6.44 -23.42
CA GLU A 226 9.65 7.64 -24.22
C GLU A 226 10.84 8.05 -25.10
N LYS A 227 12.08 7.89 -24.59
CA LYS A 227 13.31 8.14 -25.37
C LYS A 227 13.44 7.23 -26.60
N GLU A 228 12.73 6.11 -26.59
CA GLU A 228 12.69 5.14 -27.70
C GLU A 228 11.38 5.21 -28.51
N GLY A 229 10.56 6.23 -28.26
CA GLY A 229 9.30 6.47 -28.97
C GLY A 229 8.15 5.58 -28.55
N ILE A 230 8.22 4.96 -27.36
CA ILE A 230 7.15 4.13 -26.79
C ILE A 230 6.42 4.93 -25.71
N SER A 231 5.10 5.11 -25.89
CA SER A 231 4.21 5.85 -25.00
C SER A 231 3.60 4.89 -23.96
N ALA A 232 4.16 4.86 -22.75
CA ALA A 232 3.69 4.00 -21.68
C ALA A 232 2.68 4.72 -20.76
N GLU A 233 1.51 4.10 -20.56
CA GLU A 233 0.55 4.46 -19.52
C GLU A 233 0.98 3.85 -18.19
N VAL A 234 0.86 4.62 -17.09
CA VAL A 234 1.13 4.10 -15.73
C VAL A 234 -0.13 4.22 -14.91
N VAL A 235 -0.64 3.08 -14.44
CA VAL A 235 -1.85 2.99 -13.61
C VAL A 235 -1.49 2.49 -12.23
N ASP A 236 -1.89 3.26 -11.21
CA ASP A 236 -1.79 2.92 -9.79
C ASP A 236 -3.15 2.46 -9.27
N PRO A 237 -3.35 1.20 -8.91
CA PRO A 237 -4.61 0.73 -8.33
C PRO A 237 -4.90 1.36 -6.96
N ARG A 238 -3.88 1.87 -6.23
CA ARG A 238 -3.96 2.42 -4.86
C ARG A 238 -4.44 1.42 -3.81
N THR A 239 -5.28 0.49 -4.19
CA THR A 239 -5.84 -0.57 -3.33
C THR A 239 -5.81 -1.90 -4.07
N THR A 240 -5.52 -2.98 -3.35
CA THR A 240 -5.67 -4.32 -3.88
C THR A 240 -7.05 -4.91 -3.54
N TRP A 241 -7.69 -4.38 -2.49
CA TRP A 241 -9.08 -4.63 -2.19
C TRP A 241 -9.71 -3.44 -1.41
N PRO A 242 -10.84 -2.87 -1.89
CA PRO A 242 -11.48 -3.12 -3.17
C PRO A 242 -10.58 -2.73 -4.35
N LEU A 243 -10.67 -3.44 -5.48
CA LEU A 243 -9.90 -3.19 -6.69
C LEU A 243 -10.75 -2.44 -7.72
N ASP A 244 -10.18 -1.43 -8.38
CA ASP A 244 -10.78 -0.77 -9.54
C ASP A 244 -10.53 -1.58 -10.82
N GLU A 245 -11.21 -2.70 -10.95
CA GLU A 245 -11.10 -3.58 -12.11
C GLU A 245 -11.41 -2.84 -13.42
N LYS A 246 -12.40 -1.93 -13.37
CA LYS A 246 -12.83 -1.20 -14.57
C LYS A 246 -11.70 -0.36 -15.16
N THR A 247 -11.00 0.42 -14.35
CA THR A 247 -9.89 1.25 -14.82
C THR A 247 -8.76 0.41 -15.39
N LEU A 248 -8.43 -0.73 -14.76
CA LEU A 248 -7.40 -1.65 -15.24
C LEU A 248 -7.76 -2.27 -16.60
N ILE A 249 -9.02 -2.72 -16.75
CA ILE A 249 -9.52 -3.32 -17.99
C ILE A 249 -9.60 -2.28 -19.11
N ASP A 250 -10.09 -1.08 -18.84
CA ASP A 250 -10.18 -0.01 -19.82
C ASP A 250 -8.78 0.41 -20.34
N SER A 251 -7.81 0.52 -19.44
CA SER A 251 -6.43 0.81 -19.80
C SER A 251 -5.81 -0.32 -20.64
N ALA A 252 -6.06 -1.58 -20.27
CA ALA A 252 -5.61 -2.74 -21.05
C ALA A 252 -6.21 -2.76 -22.46
N LYS A 253 -7.49 -2.47 -22.61
CA LYS A 253 -8.15 -2.38 -23.92
C LYS A 253 -7.60 -1.27 -24.79
N LYS A 254 -7.21 -0.15 -24.18
CA LYS A 254 -6.65 1.01 -24.86
C LYS A 254 -5.28 0.69 -25.47
N THR A 255 -4.38 0.04 -24.71
CA THR A 255 -3.00 -0.16 -25.11
C THR A 255 -2.70 -1.55 -25.69
N SER A 256 -3.59 -2.50 -25.48
CA SER A 256 -3.50 -3.92 -25.91
C SER A 256 -2.27 -4.69 -25.37
N ARG A 257 -1.41 -4.06 -24.56
CA ARG A 257 -0.21 -4.65 -23.95
C ARG A 257 -0.11 -4.21 -22.51
N VAL A 258 0.10 -5.17 -21.60
CA VAL A 258 0.10 -4.86 -20.17
C VAL A 258 1.24 -5.57 -19.45
N ILE A 259 1.94 -4.81 -18.60
CA ILE A 259 2.83 -5.34 -17.55
C ILE A 259 2.22 -5.00 -16.21
N VAL A 260 2.10 -5.98 -15.31
CA VAL A 260 1.71 -5.77 -13.91
C VAL A 260 2.94 -5.90 -13.01
N LEU A 261 3.12 -4.93 -12.11
CA LEU A 261 4.33 -4.74 -11.30
C LEU A 261 3.98 -4.71 -9.82
N ASP A 262 4.69 -5.48 -9.01
CA ASP A 262 4.59 -5.45 -7.56
C ASP A 262 5.93 -5.81 -6.92
N GLU A 263 6.24 -5.25 -5.77
CA GLU A 263 7.46 -5.59 -5.05
C GLU A 263 7.36 -6.93 -4.31
N GLY A 264 6.14 -7.42 -4.10
CA GLY A 264 5.89 -8.76 -3.56
C GLY A 264 6.34 -9.87 -4.50
N TYR A 265 6.39 -11.08 -3.97
CA TYR A 265 6.76 -12.26 -4.76
C TYR A 265 5.80 -12.46 -5.95
N GLY A 266 6.36 -12.74 -7.14
CA GLY A 266 5.55 -12.92 -8.35
C GLY A 266 4.67 -14.17 -8.35
N ARG A 267 4.95 -15.16 -7.46
CA ARG A 267 4.11 -16.35 -7.30
C ARG A 267 3.11 -16.12 -6.18
N TYR A 268 1.81 -16.33 -6.47
CA TYR A 268 0.71 -16.13 -5.53
C TYR A 268 0.65 -14.71 -4.94
N GLY A 269 1.35 -13.76 -5.58
CA GLY A 269 1.32 -12.35 -5.24
C GLY A 269 0.21 -11.60 -5.96
N VAL A 270 0.09 -10.31 -5.66
CA VAL A 270 -0.92 -9.40 -6.24
C VAL A 270 -0.87 -9.36 -7.76
N THR A 271 0.32 -9.46 -8.36
CA THR A 271 0.45 -9.51 -9.83
C THR A 271 -0.30 -10.67 -10.48
N SER A 272 -0.56 -11.74 -9.73
CA SER A 272 -1.34 -12.89 -10.26
C SER A 272 -2.81 -12.54 -10.42
N GLU A 273 -3.40 -11.86 -9.44
CA GLU A 273 -4.78 -11.39 -9.50
C GLU A 273 -4.95 -10.28 -10.53
N LEU A 274 -4.09 -9.26 -10.51
CA LEU A 274 -4.13 -8.18 -11.50
C LEU A 274 -4.07 -8.72 -12.94
N ALA A 275 -3.20 -9.70 -13.19
CA ALA A 275 -3.10 -10.32 -14.50
C ALA A 275 -4.34 -11.14 -14.86
N ALA A 276 -4.96 -11.84 -13.90
CA ALA A 276 -6.18 -12.61 -14.13
C ALA A 276 -7.36 -11.68 -14.47
N VAL A 277 -7.61 -10.66 -13.67
CA VAL A 277 -8.68 -9.66 -13.89
C VAL A 277 -8.54 -9.00 -15.27
N ILE A 278 -7.33 -8.57 -15.63
CA ILE A 278 -7.07 -7.96 -16.94
C ILE A 278 -7.29 -8.96 -18.07
N ALA A 279 -6.77 -10.20 -17.91
CA ALA A 279 -6.93 -11.22 -18.93
C ALA A 279 -8.40 -11.66 -19.13
N GLU A 280 -9.18 -11.74 -18.06
CA GLU A 280 -10.59 -12.04 -18.15
C GLU A 280 -11.40 -10.90 -18.79
N GLY A 281 -11.10 -9.65 -18.42
CA GLY A 281 -11.86 -8.48 -18.84
C GLY A 281 -11.49 -7.93 -20.24
N ALA A 282 -10.26 -8.20 -20.71
CA ALA A 282 -9.72 -7.65 -21.95
C ALA A 282 -9.13 -8.72 -22.90
N PHE A 283 -9.45 -10.01 -22.74
CA PHE A 283 -8.84 -11.13 -23.47
C PHE A 283 -8.74 -10.91 -24.98
N TYR A 284 -9.83 -10.45 -25.59
CA TYR A 284 -9.93 -10.25 -27.04
C TYR A 284 -9.32 -8.92 -27.53
N ASP A 285 -8.89 -8.07 -26.61
CA ASP A 285 -8.29 -6.76 -26.89
C ASP A 285 -6.76 -6.79 -26.72
N LEU A 286 -6.20 -7.91 -26.19
CA LEU A 286 -4.77 -8.04 -25.91
C LEU A 286 -3.99 -8.57 -27.12
N ASP A 287 -2.91 -7.87 -27.49
CA ASP A 287 -1.94 -8.31 -28.51
C ASP A 287 -0.88 -9.27 -27.96
N ALA A 288 -0.72 -9.36 -26.65
CA ALA A 288 0.27 -10.18 -25.97
C ALA A 288 -0.26 -10.66 -24.60
N PRO A 289 0.25 -11.79 -24.08
CA PRO A 289 -0.06 -12.20 -22.70
C PRO A 289 0.35 -11.10 -21.71
N VAL A 290 -0.47 -10.90 -20.66
CA VAL A 290 -0.13 -9.99 -19.57
C VAL A 290 1.17 -10.43 -18.89
N LYS A 291 2.18 -9.56 -18.89
CA LYS A 291 3.47 -9.82 -18.27
C LYS A 291 3.41 -9.49 -16.80
N ARG A 292 3.78 -10.44 -15.93
CA ARG A 292 3.91 -10.22 -14.49
C ARG A 292 5.38 -10.00 -14.12
N MET A 293 5.67 -8.97 -13.34
CA MET A 293 6.97 -8.69 -12.77
C MET A 293 6.82 -8.44 -11.25
N GLY A 294 7.57 -9.18 -10.47
CA GLY A 294 7.58 -9.10 -9.01
C GLY A 294 8.91 -9.60 -8.48
N ALA A 295 9.10 -9.56 -7.17
CA ALA A 295 10.32 -10.06 -6.57
C ALA A 295 10.57 -11.53 -6.92
N MET A 296 11.85 -11.89 -7.01
CA MET A 296 12.27 -13.28 -7.16
C MET A 296 11.76 -14.11 -5.98
N HIS A 297 11.40 -15.36 -6.22
CA HIS A 297 10.87 -16.25 -5.17
C HIS A 297 12.01 -16.82 -4.30
N VAL A 298 12.69 -15.92 -3.61
CA VAL A 298 13.79 -16.21 -2.67
C VAL A 298 13.65 -15.28 -1.45
N PRO A 299 14.13 -15.67 -0.26
CA PRO A 299 14.24 -14.73 0.86
C PRO A 299 15.09 -13.52 0.46
N ILE A 300 14.69 -12.33 0.87
CA ILE A 300 15.40 -11.08 0.50
C ILE A 300 16.81 -11.09 1.13
N PRO A 301 17.88 -10.97 0.31
CA PRO A 301 19.24 -10.99 0.81
C PRO A 301 19.63 -9.71 1.56
N PHE A 302 20.64 -9.78 2.44
CA PHE A 302 21.23 -8.62 3.09
C PHE A 302 22.21 -7.86 2.19
N SER A 303 22.96 -8.61 1.36
CA SER A 303 23.98 -8.03 0.49
C SER A 303 23.36 -7.09 -0.56
N PRO A 304 23.76 -5.80 -0.66
CA PRO A 304 23.16 -4.85 -1.59
C PRO A 304 23.03 -5.33 -3.03
N PRO A 305 24.08 -5.85 -3.70
CA PRO A 305 23.94 -6.29 -5.10
C PRO A 305 23.01 -7.50 -5.26
N LEU A 306 22.87 -8.34 -4.23
CA LEU A 306 21.95 -9.47 -4.27
C LEU A 306 20.51 -9.01 -4.01
N GLU A 307 20.30 -8.10 -3.07
CA GLU A 307 18.99 -7.52 -2.79
C GLU A 307 18.45 -6.75 -4.02
N ASP A 308 19.29 -5.89 -4.62
CA ASP A 308 18.92 -5.12 -5.81
C ASP A 308 18.55 -6.01 -7.00
N ALA A 309 19.15 -7.20 -7.11
CA ALA A 309 18.82 -8.18 -8.14
C ALA A 309 17.48 -8.91 -7.91
N THR A 310 16.86 -8.79 -6.72
CA THR A 310 15.62 -9.53 -6.40
C THR A 310 14.34 -8.82 -6.80
N VAL A 311 14.35 -7.51 -6.98
CA VAL A 311 13.17 -6.70 -7.27
C VAL A 311 13.23 -6.10 -8.69
N PRO A 312 12.08 -5.80 -9.32
CA PRO A 312 12.06 -5.11 -10.61
C PRO A 312 12.72 -3.72 -10.53
N THR A 313 13.46 -3.34 -11.57
CA THR A 313 14.05 -2.00 -11.74
C THR A 313 13.47 -1.29 -12.95
N GLU A 314 13.69 0.02 -13.06
CA GLU A 314 13.27 0.83 -14.22
C GLU A 314 13.75 0.23 -15.54
N GLU A 315 15.02 -0.23 -15.59
CA GLU A 315 15.63 -0.82 -16.77
C GLU A 315 15.01 -2.15 -17.12
N THR A 316 14.82 -3.05 -16.12
CA THR A 316 14.23 -4.38 -16.38
C THR A 316 12.78 -4.28 -16.85
N VAL A 317 12.03 -3.30 -16.34
CA VAL A 317 10.66 -3.02 -16.77
C VAL A 317 10.64 -2.42 -18.17
N ALA A 318 11.52 -1.45 -18.47
CA ALA A 318 11.62 -0.87 -19.80
C ALA A 318 12.02 -1.91 -20.84
N ASP A 319 12.98 -2.79 -20.56
CA ASP A 319 13.40 -3.85 -21.47
C ASP A 319 12.29 -4.88 -21.74
N ALA A 320 11.53 -5.23 -20.68
CA ALA A 320 10.35 -6.08 -20.84
C ALA A 320 9.29 -5.43 -21.73
N ALA A 321 8.99 -4.15 -21.52
CA ALA A 321 8.05 -3.39 -22.32
C ALA A 321 8.46 -3.28 -23.79
N LYS A 322 9.73 -2.94 -24.07
CA LYS A 322 10.30 -2.91 -25.43
C LYS A 322 10.13 -4.24 -26.16
N SER A 323 10.35 -5.35 -25.44
CA SER A 323 10.20 -6.68 -26.04
C SER A 323 8.76 -7.00 -26.44
N MET A 324 7.77 -6.40 -25.76
CA MET A 324 6.34 -6.55 -26.05
C MET A 324 5.87 -5.63 -27.18
N CYS A 325 6.45 -4.42 -27.31
CA CYS A 325 6.08 -3.44 -28.33
C CYS A 325 6.74 -3.72 -29.71
N LYS A 326 7.84 -4.49 -29.75
CA LYS A 326 8.54 -4.84 -30.99
C LYS A 326 7.92 -6.02 -31.77
N ARG A 327 6.85 -6.60 -31.24
CA ARG A 327 6.10 -7.69 -31.89
C ARG A 327 4.85 -7.14 -32.54
#